data_737763a478322c12e2342cf876f8e58d
#
_entry.id   737763a478322c12e2342cf876f8e58d
#
_cell.length_a   1.000
_cell.length_b   1.000
_cell.length_c   1.000
_cell.angle_alpha   90.00
_cell.angle_beta   90.00
_cell.angle_gamma   90.00
#
_symmetry.space_group_name_H-M   'P 1'
#
loop_
_entity.id
_entity.type
_entity.pdbx_description
1 polymer ?
#
loop_
_entity_poly.entity_id
_entity_poly.type
_entity_poly.pdbx_seq_one_letter_code
_entity_poly.pdbx_strand_id
1 'polypeptide(L)'
;SDIKRPTIAEKPLSGEVRDVVYDNVQLPAVVHMYRIPGFADKDYYAVQLFSELMSNGSSSKLYQSLVDKSQVAIQVGSFPFELEHPGVVIQFAIGNPDSSVETLETMMDEEINKIIQNGLTSKELEKLINQTETRLVNEKSSLLSIAEGLSTYYTYFKDTNMYNKELEQYTAVSIADIQNIAQKYFQHKNRVSLFWLPKDQESNI
;
A
#
# COMPACT_ATOMS: atom_id res chain seq x y z
N SER A 1 19.06 -26.96 -14.70
CA SER A 1 19.20 -25.95 -15.77
C SER A 1 18.96 -24.57 -15.17
N ASP A 2 19.90 -23.64 -15.41
CA ASP A 2 19.72 -22.26 -15.00
C ASP A 2 18.55 -21.65 -15.76
N ILE A 3 17.51 -21.31 -15.04
CA ILE A 3 16.37 -20.55 -15.59
C ILE A 3 16.84 -19.10 -15.74
N LYS A 4 16.99 -18.67 -16.99
CA LYS A 4 17.31 -17.27 -17.28
C LYS A 4 16.09 -16.41 -16.92
N ARG A 5 16.24 -15.54 -15.93
CA ARG A 5 15.21 -14.57 -15.56
C ARG A 5 15.26 -13.37 -16.50
N PRO A 6 14.11 -12.90 -17.00
CA PRO A 6 14.08 -11.70 -17.83
C PRO A 6 14.52 -10.49 -17.02
N THR A 7 15.32 -9.63 -17.59
CA THR A 7 15.61 -8.30 -17.03
C THR A 7 14.57 -7.33 -17.57
N ILE A 8 13.58 -7.02 -16.75
CA ILE A 8 12.52 -6.07 -17.13
C ILE A 8 12.90 -4.70 -16.58
N ALA A 9 13.10 -3.74 -17.49
CA ALA A 9 13.28 -2.34 -17.15
C ALA A 9 12.05 -1.56 -17.62
N GLU A 10 11.10 -1.34 -16.73
CA GLU A 10 9.96 -0.49 -17.03
C GLU A 10 10.35 0.98 -16.86
N LYS A 11 9.92 1.82 -17.80
CA LYS A 11 10.11 3.26 -17.69
C LYS A 11 9.24 3.82 -16.57
N PRO A 12 9.76 4.80 -15.79
CA PRO A 12 8.92 5.55 -14.86
C PRO A 12 7.74 6.21 -15.57
N LEU A 13 6.64 6.42 -14.86
CA LEU A 13 5.55 7.25 -15.37
C LEU A 13 6.08 8.67 -15.62
N SER A 14 5.64 9.29 -16.71
CA SER A 14 5.95 10.69 -17.04
C SER A 14 5.08 11.69 -16.29
N GLY A 15 4.09 11.23 -15.58
CA GLY A 15 3.12 11.97 -14.79
C GLY A 15 2.01 11.07 -14.32
N GLU A 16 1.01 11.63 -13.65
CA GLU A 16 -0.19 10.90 -13.25
C GLU A 16 -0.95 10.40 -14.49
N VAL A 17 -1.38 9.15 -14.44
CA VAL A 17 -2.33 8.58 -15.41
C VAL A 17 -3.68 8.48 -14.72
N ARG A 18 -4.71 9.01 -15.36
CA ARG A 18 -6.07 9.07 -14.78
C ARG A 18 -7.07 8.51 -15.78
N ASP A 19 -8.02 7.75 -15.25
CA ASP A 19 -9.14 7.21 -16.03
C ASP A 19 -10.42 7.17 -15.21
N VAL A 20 -11.57 7.07 -15.88
CA VAL A 20 -12.89 6.95 -15.27
C VAL A 20 -13.59 5.74 -15.87
N VAL A 21 -14.07 4.86 -15.00
CA VAL A 21 -14.84 3.66 -15.38
C VAL A 21 -16.26 3.77 -14.85
N TYR A 22 -17.23 3.62 -15.73
CA TYR A 22 -18.65 3.49 -15.38
C TYR A 22 -19.07 2.03 -15.42
N ASP A 23 -19.58 1.52 -14.31
CA ASP A 23 -19.94 0.12 -14.18
C ASP A 23 -21.21 -0.09 -13.36
N ASN A 24 -21.72 -1.32 -13.35
CA ASN A 24 -22.88 -1.70 -12.56
C ASN A 24 -22.54 -1.83 -11.07
N VAL A 25 -22.03 -0.75 -10.49
CA VAL A 25 -21.71 -0.61 -9.05
C VAL A 25 -22.72 0.32 -8.41
N GLN A 26 -22.92 0.20 -7.09
CA GLN A 26 -23.84 1.04 -6.35
C GLN A 26 -23.19 2.26 -5.73
N LEU A 27 -21.90 2.21 -5.50
CA LEU A 27 -21.13 3.21 -4.77
C LEU A 27 -19.94 3.68 -5.57
N PRO A 28 -19.60 4.98 -5.49
CA PRO A 28 -18.39 5.49 -6.12
C PRO A 28 -17.15 4.99 -5.40
N ALA A 29 -16.06 4.77 -6.13
CA ALA A 29 -14.79 4.41 -5.54
C ALA A 29 -13.63 5.14 -6.23
N VAL A 30 -12.59 5.39 -5.46
CA VAL A 30 -11.28 5.86 -5.94
C VAL A 30 -10.27 4.75 -5.72
N VAL A 31 -9.49 4.44 -6.76
CA VAL A 31 -8.40 3.47 -6.68
C VAL A 31 -7.12 4.14 -7.17
N HIS A 32 -6.14 4.22 -6.31
CA HIS A 32 -4.79 4.66 -6.63
C HIS A 32 -3.84 3.46 -6.70
N MET A 33 -3.03 3.39 -7.74
CA MET A 33 -1.95 2.42 -7.88
C MET A 33 -0.62 3.17 -7.95
N TYR A 34 0.20 2.98 -6.92
CA TYR A 34 1.53 3.57 -6.83
C TYR A 34 2.58 2.53 -7.15
N ARG A 35 3.49 2.85 -8.07
CA ARG A 35 4.61 1.98 -8.37
C ARG A 35 5.61 1.98 -7.21
N ILE A 36 5.96 0.79 -6.73
CA ILE A 36 6.88 0.57 -5.61
C ILE A 36 8.07 -0.29 -6.04
N PRO A 37 9.16 -0.34 -5.25
CA PRO A 37 10.27 -1.23 -5.53
C PRO A 37 9.86 -2.70 -5.43
N GLY A 38 10.68 -3.58 -5.99
CA GLY A 38 10.50 -5.02 -5.84
C GLY A 38 10.83 -5.51 -4.43
N PHE A 39 10.44 -6.76 -4.14
CA PHE A 39 10.55 -7.39 -2.81
C PHE A 39 11.96 -7.39 -2.21
N ALA A 40 13.00 -7.46 -3.05
CA ALA A 40 14.38 -7.48 -2.58
C ALA A 40 15.01 -6.09 -2.36
N ASP A 41 14.26 -5.02 -2.58
CA ASP A 41 14.76 -3.66 -2.38
C ASP A 41 14.71 -3.28 -0.89
N LYS A 42 15.68 -2.47 -0.46
CA LYS A 42 15.78 -1.99 0.93
C LYS A 42 14.57 -1.16 1.38
N ASP A 43 13.91 -0.46 0.45
CA ASP A 43 12.77 0.38 0.75
C ASP A 43 11.48 -0.44 0.98
N TYR A 44 11.49 -1.74 0.63
CA TYR A 44 10.32 -2.61 0.68
C TYR A 44 9.65 -2.65 2.06
N TYR A 45 10.42 -2.89 3.12
CA TYR A 45 9.87 -3.00 4.48
C TYR A 45 9.23 -1.69 4.98
N ALA A 46 9.81 -0.55 4.60
CA ALA A 46 9.21 0.74 4.90
C ALA A 46 7.90 0.98 4.12
N VAL A 47 7.80 0.51 2.87
CA VAL A 47 6.56 0.55 2.07
C VAL A 47 5.47 -0.31 2.71
N GLN A 48 5.80 -1.49 3.22
CA GLN A 48 4.87 -2.35 3.95
C GLN A 48 4.31 -1.64 5.18
N LEU A 49 5.20 -1.12 6.05
CA LEU A 49 4.77 -0.39 7.26
C LEU A 49 3.94 0.85 6.93
N PHE A 50 4.28 1.56 5.85
CA PHE A 50 3.47 2.69 5.39
C PHE A 50 2.07 2.23 4.97
N SER A 51 1.95 1.15 4.21
CA SER A 51 0.64 0.62 3.79
C SER A 51 -0.21 0.18 4.98
N GLU A 52 0.40 -0.46 5.98
CA GLU A 52 -0.27 -0.81 7.24
C GLU A 52 -0.69 0.43 8.03
N LEU A 53 0.16 1.46 8.12
CA LEU A 53 -0.18 2.74 8.75
C LEU A 53 -1.41 3.38 8.11
N MET A 54 -1.51 3.29 6.77
CA MET A 54 -2.60 3.90 6.02
C MET A 54 -3.93 3.19 6.22
N SER A 55 -3.98 1.85 6.30
CA SER A 55 -5.29 1.14 6.28
C SER A 55 -5.45 -0.04 7.23
N ASN A 56 -4.43 -0.43 8.01
CA ASN A 56 -4.56 -1.61 8.86
C ASN A 56 -5.30 -1.32 10.17
N GLY A 57 -6.58 -1.72 10.20
CA GLY A 57 -7.46 -1.61 11.36
C GLY A 57 -8.04 -0.21 11.58
N SER A 58 -8.93 -0.12 12.58
CA SER A 58 -9.74 1.08 12.86
C SER A 58 -8.93 2.32 13.31
N SER A 59 -7.68 2.15 13.71
CA SER A 59 -6.79 3.24 14.11
C SER A 59 -5.82 3.69 13.00
N SER A 60 -5.99 3.18 11.77
CA SER A 60 -5.21 3.59 10.58
C SER A 60 -5.63 4.96 10.07
N LYS A 61 -4.74 5.61 9.32
CA LYS A 61 -4.93 7.01 8.89
C LYS A 61 -6.17 7.20 8.02
N LEU A 62 -6.32 6.39 6.98
CA LEU A 62 -7.46 6.49 6.08
C LEU A 62 -8.77 6.14 6.79
N TYR A 63 -8.78 5.09 7.63
CA TYR A 63 -9.98 4.72 8.36
C TYR A 63 -10.43 5.84 9.29
N GLN A 64 -9.54 6.37 10.10
CA GLN A 64 -9.83 7.46 11.03
C GLN A 64 -10.30 8.73 10.33
N SER A 65 -9.73 9.05 9.17
CA SER A 65 -10.08 10.27 8.43
C SER A 65 -11.37 10.12 7.65
N LEU A 66 -11.47 9.09 6.79
CA LEU A 66 -12.55 8.97 5.81
C LEU A 66 -13.77 8.21 6.35
N VAL A 67 -13.55 7.20 7.23
CA VAL A 67 -14.65 6.35 7.70
C VAL A 67 -15.20 6.84 9.04
N ASP A 68 -14.32 7.03 10.03
CA ASP A 68 -14.74 7.34 11.41
C ASP A 68 -15.16 8.81 11.58
N LYS A 69 -14.30 9.76 11.21
CA LYS A 69 -14.54 11.19 11.45
C LYS A 69 -15.42 11.84 10.40
N SER A 70 -15.04 11.72 9.12
CA SER A 70 -15.74 12.43 8.04
C SER A 70 -16.91 11.65 7.47
N GLN A 71 -16.96 10.35 7.69
CA GLN A 71 -18.02 9.45 7.24
C GLN A 71 -18.31 9.56 5.73
N VAL A 72 -17.29 9.88 4.93
CA VAL A 72 -17.40 9.98 3.46
C VAL A 72 -17.14 8.65 2.78
N ALA A 73 -16.55 7.69 3.46
CA ALA A 73 -16.26 6.34 2.94
C ALA A 73 -16.84 5.27 3.85
N ILE A 74 -17.27 4.15 3.26
CA ILE A 74 -17.66 2.94 3.98
C ILE A 74 -16.47 1.98 4.17
N GLN A 75 -15.49 2.06 3.27
CA GLN A 75 -14.31 1.19 3.30
C GLN A 75 -13.11 1.90 2.69
N VAL A 76 -11.96 1.63 3.28
CA VAL A 76 -10.65 2.06 2.78
C VAL A 76 -9.66 0.90 2.83
N GLY A 77 -8.67 0.94 1.95
CA GLY A 77 -7.60 -0.07 1.93
C GLY A 77 -6.31 0.48 1.37
N SER A 78 -5.19 -0.09 1.80
CA SER A 78 -3.86 0.14 1.26
C SER A 78 -3.06 -1.14 1.42
N PHE A 79 -2.66 -1.74 0.33
CA PHE A 79 -1.90 -2.99 0.36
C PHE A 79 -0.90 -3.05 -0.79
N PRO A 80 0.33 -3.50 -0.52
CA PRO A 80 1.31 -3.73 -1.55
C PRO A 80 1.00 -5.04 -2.29
N PHE A 81 1.16 -5.01 -3.60
CA PHE A 81 1.20 -6.18 -4.46
C PHE A 81 2.65 -6.47 -4.79
N GLU A 82 3.19 -7.46 -4.11
CA GLU A 82 4.61 -7.78 -4.09
C GLU A 82 5.02 -8.57 -5.33
N LEU A 83 6.06 -8.09 -6.00
CA LEU A 83 6.65 -8.76 -7.14
C LEU A 83 8.16 -8.80 -7.00
N GLU A 84 8.83 -9.71 -7.72
CA GLU A 84 10.30 -9.77 -7.80
C GLU A 84 10.88 -8.48 -8.36
N HIS A 85 10.25 -7.95 -9.38
CA HIS A 85 10.50 -6.63 -10.01
C HIS A 85 9.59 -5.57 -9.38
N PRO A 86 9.64 -4.30 -9.82
CA PRO A 86 8.76 -3.27 -9.29
C PRO A 86 7.31 -3.73 -9.19
N GLY A 87 6.75 -3.62 -8.00
CA GLY A 87 5.37 -3.93 -7.71
C GLY A 87 4.50 -2.67 -7.67
N VAL A 88 3.32 -2.79 -7.09
CA VAL A 88 2.40 -1.67 -6.88
C VAL A 88 1.83 -1.70 -5.47
N VAL A 89 1.57 -0.52 -4.89
CA VAL A 89 0.63 -0.40 -3.78
C VAL A 89 -0.71 0.02 -4.35
N ILE A 90 -1.75 -0.72 -4.01
CA ILE A 90 -3.12 -0.36 -4.32
C ILE A 90 -3.72 0.30 -3.08
N GLN A 91 -4.13 1.55 -3.22
CA GLN A 91 -4.94 2.25 -2.21
C GLN A 91 -6.32 2.53 -2.78
N PHE A 92 -7.35 2.35 -1.97
CA PHE A 92 -8.70 2.64 -2.40
C PHE A 92 -9.55 3.20 -1.28
N ALA A 93 -10.58 3.93 -1.68
CA ALA A 93 -11.69 4.33 -0.84
C ALA A 93 -13.00 4.09 -1.59
N ILE A 94 -13.95 3.39 -0.94
CA ILE A 94 -15.32 3.22 -1.42
C ILE A 94 -16.18 4.23 -0.68
N GLY A 95 -16.79 5.15 -1.43
CA GLY A 95 -17.56 6.24 -0.88
C GLY A 95 -18.94 5.81 -0.34
N ASN A 96 -19.52 6.68 0.46
CA ASN A 96 -20.96 6.65 0.74
C ASN A 96 -21.74 7.10 -0.52
N PRO A 97 -23.04 6.82 -0.63
CA PRO A 97 -23.84 7.18 -1.80
C PRO A 97 -23.77 8.66 -2.22
N ASP A 98 -23.64 9.55 -1.23
CA ASP A 98 -23.59 11.01 -1.44
C ASP A 98 -22.19 11.58 -1.53
N SER A 99 -21.16 10.72 -1.50
CA SER A 99 -19.75 11.16 -1.53
C SER A 99 -19.25 11.28 -2.96
N SER A 100 -18.58 12.40 -3.27
CA SER A 100 -17.90 12.55 -4.55
C SER A 100 -16.53 11.88 -4.55
N VAL A 101 -16.07 11.38 -5.72
CA VAL A 101 -14.76 10.77 -5.87
C VAL A 101 -13.63 11.79 -5.66
N GLU A 102 -13.87 13.07 -5.98
CA GLU A 102 -12.92 14.15 -5.76
C GLU A 102 -12.69 14.39 -4.26
N THR A 103 -13.76 14.29 -3.45
CA THR A 103 -13.65 14.40 -1.99
C THR A 103 -12.85 13.24 -1.41
N LEU A 104 -13.13 12.01 -1.85
CA LEU A 104 -12.39 10.82 -1.43
C LEU A 104 -10.91 10.94 -1.79
N GLU A 105 -10.61 11.29 -3.04
CA GLU A 105 -9.24 11.48 -3.52
C GLU A 105 -8.49 12.54 -2.71
N THR A 106 -9.10 13.71 -2.54
CA THR A 106 -8.50 14.82 -1.78
C THR A 106 -8.14 14.39 -0.36
N MET A 107 -9.05 13.70 0.32
CA MET A 107 -8.80 13.24 1.69
C MET A 107 -7.75 12.14 1.77
N MET A 108 -7.69 11.23 0.79
CA MET A 108 -6.61 10.22 0.70
C MET A 108 -5.26 10.90 0.53
N ASP A 109 -5.16 11.88 -0.35
CA ASP A 109 -3.94 12.65 -0.61
C ASP A 109 -3.52 13.48 0.61
N GLU A 110 -4.47 14.07 1.34
CA GLU A 110 -4.18 14.78 2.58
C GLU A 110 -3.52 13.89 3.64
N GLU A 111 -3.98 12.65 3.81
CA GLU A 111 -3.37 11.73 4.78
C GLU A 111 -1.94 11.35 4.38
N ILE A 112 -1.68 11.11 3.09
CA ILE A 112 -0.33 10.88 2.58
C ILE A 112 0.55 12.11 2.83
N ASN A 113 0.05 13.31 2.50
CA ASN A 113 0.78 14.56 2.68
C ASN A 113 1.09 14.85 4.16
N LYS A 114 0.20 14.50 5.09
CA LYS A 114 0.48 14.60 6.54
C LYS A 114 1.68 13.76 6.94
N ILE A 115 1.80 12.55 6.39
CA ILE A 115 2.98 11.69 6.66
C ILE A 115 4.25 12.27 6.03
N ILE A 116 4.17 12.79 4.80
CA ILE A 116 5.31 13.43 4.12
C ILE A 116 5.81 14.62 4.91
N GLN A 117 4.91 15.47 5.44
CA GLN A 117 5.27 16.70 6.13
C GLN A 117 5.67 16.48 7.59
N ASN A 118 4.93 15.66 8.31
CA ASN A 118 5.03 15.54 9.76
C ASN A 118 5.61 14.19 10.23
N GLY A 119 5.72 13.20 9.34
CA GLY A 119 6.06 11.83 9.70
C GLY A 119 4.95 11.15 10.50
N LEU A 120 5.35 10.16 11.28
CA LEU A 120 4.52 9.46 12.24
C LEU A 120 5.14 9.55 13.64
N THR A 121 4.35 9.33 14.68
CA THR A 121 4.84 9.32 16.06
C THR A 121 5.59 8.03 16.39
N SER A 122 6.49 8.07 17.38
CA SER A 122 7.18 6.86 17.86
C SER A 122 6.21 5.78 18.35
N LYS A 123 5.07 6.18 18.93
CA LYS A 123 4.03 5.25 19.38
C LYS A 123 3.32 4.55 18.20
N GLU A 124 3.13 5.25 17.09
CA GLU A 124 2.57 4.64 15.87
C GLU A 124 3.56 3.65 15.25
N LEU A 125 4.84 3.99 15.18
CA LEU A 125 5.86 3.06 14.70
C LEU A 125 5.96 1.82 15.59
N GLU A 126 6.01 1.99 16.91
CA GLU A 126 6.02 0.88 17.86
C GLU A 126 4.80 -0.05 17.68
N LYS A 127 3.61 0.54 17.50
CA LYS A 127 2.39 -0.22 17.21
C LYS A 127 2.51 -1.04 15.92
N LEU A 128 3.01 -0.45 14.84
CA LEU A 128 3.20 -1.14 13.56
C LEU A 128 4.17 -2.31 13.71
N ILE A 129 5.30 -2.12 14.38
CA ILE A 129 6.28 -3.18 14.63
C ILE A 129 5.66 -4.32 15.45
N ASN A 130 4.93 -4.02 16.52
CA ASN A 130 4.27 -5.03 17.36
C ASN A 130 3.20 -5.81 16.58
N GLN A 131 2.45 -5.16 15.70
CA GLN A 131 1.48 -5.81 14.82
C GLN A 131 2.17 -6.72 13.80
N THR A 132 3.26 -6.26 13.21
CA THR A 132 4.09 -7.04 12.28
C THR A 132 4.68 -8.27 12.99
N GLU A 133 5.25 -8.12 14.18
CA GLU A 133 5.77 -9.24 14.97
C GLU A 133 4.68 -10.29 15.24
N THR A 134 3.50 -9.84 15.65
CA THR A 134 2.36 -10.73 15.89
C THR A 134 1.96 -11.49 14.62
N ARG A 135 1.92 -10.81 13.48
CA ARG A 135 1.63 -11.42 12.17
C ARG A 135 2.67 -12.47 11.82
N LEU A 136 3.97 -12.13 11.88
CA LEU A 136 5.07 -13.03 11.55
C LEU A 136 5.11 -14.27 12.46
N VAL A 137 4.81 -14.13 13.75
CA VAL A 137 4.70 -15.26 14.67
C VAL A 137 3.54 -16.18 14.27
N ASN A 138 2.38 -15.60 13.93
CA ASN A 138 1.21 -16.39 13.52
C ASN A 138 1.45 -17.12 12.18
N GLU A 139 2.09 -16.50 11.22
CA GLU A 139 2.45 -17.11 9.93
C GLU A 139 3.37 -18.33 10.12
N LYS A 140 4.27 -18.28 11.10
CA LYS A 140 5.17 -19.41 11.43
C LYS A 140 4.48 -20.57 12.15
N SER A 141 3.20 -20.48 12.46
CA SER A 141 2.42 -21.59 13.06
C SER A 141 1.94 -22.63 12.04
N SER A 142 1.93 -22.31 10.75
CA SER A 142 1.49 -23.19 9.67
C SER A 142 2.67 -23.75 8.87
N LEU A 143 2.69 -25.08 8.66
CA LEU A 143 3.71 -25.72 7.82
C LEU A 143 3.68 -25.21 6.38
N LEU A 144 2.49 -24.91 5.86
CA LEU A 144 2.34 -24.35 4.51
C LEU A 144 2.98 -22.95 4.44
N SER A 145 2.67 -22.07 5.37
CA SER A 145 3.24 -20.71 5.41
C SER A 145 4.76 -20.73 5.59
N ILE A 146 5.28 -21.66 6.39
CA ILE A 146 6.73 -21.87 6.52
C ILE A 146 7.34 -22.28 5.17
N ALA A 147 6.74 -23.25 4.48
CA ALA A 147 7.24 -23.73 3.19
C ALA A 147 7.19 -22.62 2.13
N GLU A 148 6.11 -21.85 2.09
CA GLU A 148 5.95 -20.69 1.20
C GLU A 148 7.00 -19.61 1.51
N GLY A 149 7.18 -19.24 2.78
CA GLY A 149 8.17 -18.28 3.21
C GLY A 149 9.60 -18.70 2.82
N LEU A 150 10.01 -19.92 3.17
CA LEU A 150 11.34 -20.44 2.80
C LEU A 150 11.57 -20.46 1.29
N SER A 151 10.57 -20.85 0.50
CA SER A 151 10.67 -20.88 -0.96
C SER A 151 10.73 -19.46 -1.56
N THR A 152 9.98 -18.52 -1.01
CA THR A 152 9.99 -17.10 -1.40
C THR A 152 11.38 -16.49 -1.14
N TYR A 153 11.90 -16.61 0.07
CA TYR A 153 13.20 -16.05 0.40
C TYR A 153 14.34 -16.71 -0.39
N TYR A 154 14.27 -18.04 -0.61
CA TYR A 154 15.25 -18.68 -1.48
C TYR A 154 15.15 -18.20 -2.92
N THR A 155 13.91 -18.03 -3.41
CA THR A 155 13.68 -17.61 -4.79
C THR A 155 14.21 -16.20 -5.07
N TYR A 156 13.97 -15.26 -4.18
CA TYR A 156 14.35 -13.86 -4.39
C TYR A 156 15.74 -13.49 -3.85
N PHE A 157 16.12 -14.03 -2.70
CA PHE A 157 17.38 -13.66 -2.04
C PHE A 157 18.48 -14.73 -2.13
N LYS A 158 18.16 -15.96 -2.56
CA LYS A 158 19.02 -17.14 -2.50
C LYS A 158 19.48 -17.50 -1.08
N ASP A 159 18.80 -16.98 -0.08
CA ASP A 159 19.08 -17.20 1.34
C ASP A 159 17.77 -17.43 2.12
N THR A 160 17.51 -18.70 2.47
CA THR A 160 16.34 -19.08 3.26
C THR A 160 16.38 -18.52 4.69
N ASN A 161 17.58 -18.21 5.20
CA ASN A 161 17.73 -17.69 6.57
C ASN A 161 17.19 -16.26 6.73
N MET A 162 16.98 -15.54 5.62
CA MET A 162 16.28 -14.25 5.64
C MET A 162 14.88 -14.38 6.23
N TYR A 163 14.19 -15.51 6.05
CA TYR A 163 12.91 -15.80 6.69
C TYR A 163 12.96 -15.66 8.23
N ASN A 164 14.08 -16.04 8.85
CA ASN A 164 14.25 -15.91 10.29
C ASN A 164 14.62 -14.48 10.72
N LYS A 165 15.18 -13.69 9.82
CA LYS A 165 15.65 -12.32 10.05
C LYS A 165 14.63 -11.25 9.61
N GLU A 166 13.46 -11.66 9.14
CA GLU A 166 12.47 -10.75 8.59
C GLU A 166 12.04 -9.67 9.59
N LEU A 167 11.80 -10.03 10.84
CA LEU A 167 11.46 -9.08 11.90
C LEU A 167 12.57 -8.05 12.12
N GLU A 168 13.84 -8.43 12.00
CA GLU A 168 14.98 -7.52 12.13
C GLU A 168 14.94 -6.43 11.05
N GLN A 169 14.48 -6.77 9.85
CA GLN A 169 14.34 -5.79 8.77
C GLN A 169 13.24 -4.76 9.07
N TYR A 170 12.10 -5.18 9.59
CA TYR A 170 11.03 -4.27 10.01
C TYR A 170 11.45 -3.40 11.20
N THR A 171 12.12 -3.96 12.19
CA THR A 171 12.57 -3.21 13.38
C THR A 171 13.69 -2.21 13.07
N ALA A 172 14.41 -2.41 11.97
CA ALA A 172 15.43 -1.46 11.49
C ALA A 172 14.83 -0.22 10.80
N VAL A 173 13.54 -0.27 10.41
CA VAL A 173 12.87 0.86 9.75
C VAL A 173 12.65 2.01 10.72
N SER A 174 13.13 3.19 10.37
CA SER A 174 12.93 4.41 11.13
C SER A 174 11.71 5.21 10.66
N ILE A 175 11.28 6.19 11.46
CA ILE A 175 10.26 7.18 11.07
C ILE A 175 10.69 7.92 9.80
N ALA A 176 11.97 8.29 9.72
CA ALA A 176 12.52 8.97 8.55
C ALA A 176 12.46 8.11 7.28
N ASP A 177 12.66 6.79 7.39
CA ASP A 177 12.54 5.89 6.24
C ASP A 177 11.12 5.86 5.72
N ILE A 178 10.12 5.73 6.59
CA ILE A 178 8.69 5.77 6.21
C ILE A 178 8.34 7.12 5.56
N GLN A 179 8.83 8.22 6.09
CA GLN A 179 8.61 9.55 5.52
C GLN A 179 9.28 9.70 4.14
N ASN A 180 10.49 9.20 3.99
CA ASN A 180 11.24 9.23 2.74
C ASN A 180 10.55 8.41 1.64
N ILE A 181 10.07 7.19 1.96
CA ILE A 181 9.36 6.37 0.96
C ILE A 181 8.01 6.98 0.59
N ALA A 182 7.31 7.61 1.54
CA ALA A 182 6.08 8.31 1.25
C ALA A 182 6.34 9.44 0.22
N GLN A 183 7.38 10.23 0.43
CA GLN A 183 7.79 11.28 -0.50
C GLN A 183 8.31 10.73 -1.84
N LYS A 184 8.95 9.57 -1.86
CA LYS A 184 9.54 8.98 -3.05
C LYS A 184 8.51 8.29 -3.96
N TYR A 185 7.60 7.51 -3.38
CA TYR A 185 6.72 6.62 -4.12
C TYR A 185 5.27 7.07 -4.18
N PHE A 186 4.75 7.75 -3.15
CA PHE A 186 3.33 8.07 -3.03
C PHE A 186 2.98 9.50 -3.49
N GLN A 187 3.57 9.92 -4.60
CA GLN A 187 3.27 11.21 -5.24
C GLN A 187 2.39 11.01 -6.47
N HIS A 188 1.61 12.03 -6.83
CA HIS A 188 0.74 12.04 -8.02
C HIS A 188 1.46 11.62 -9.31
N LYS A 189 2.70 12.10 -9.53
CA LYS A 189 3.50 11.74 -10.71
C LYS A 189 3.86 10.27 -10.82
N ASN A 190 3.69 9.48 -9.77
CA ASN A 190 4.05 8.07 -9.68
C ASN A 190 2.82 7.17 -9.52
N ARG A 191 1.62 7.68 -9.84
CA ARG A 191 0.38 6.92 -9.68
C ARG A 191 -0.45 6.82 -10.94
N VAL A 192 -1.22 5.76 -10.99
CA VAL A 192 -2.43 5.63 -11.80
C VAL A 192 -3.62 5.86 -10.87
N SER A 193 -4.53 6.77 -11.23
CA SER A 193 -5.75 7.06 -10.50
C SER A 193 -6.95 6.63 -11.32
N LEU A 194 -7.80 5.79 -10.74
CA LEU A 194 -9.02 5.30 -11.36
C LEU A 194 -10.21 5.75 -10.53
N PHE A 195 -11.16 6.46 -11.16
CA PHE A 195 -12.47 6.72 -10.61
C PHE A 195 -13.44 5.65 -11.11
N TRP A 196 -14.09 4.96 -10.19
CA TRP A 196 -15.06 3.91 -10.50
C TRP A 196 -16.44 4.40 -10.08
N LEU A 197 -17.28 4.65 -11.07
CA LEU A 197 -18.57 5.34 -10.88
C LEU A 197 -19.74 4.44 -11.30
N PRO A 198 -20.92 4.62 -10.66
CA PRO A 198 -22.16 4.02 -11.12
C PRO A 198 -22.52 4.46 -12.55
N LYS A 199 -23.08 3.54 -13.36
CA LYS A 199 -23.49 3.81 -14.75
C LYS A 199 -24.50 4.93 -14.94
N ASP A 200 -25.36 5.14 -13.96
CA ASP A 200 -26.35 6.21 -13.99
C ASP A 200 -25.74 7.62 -13.94
N GLN A 201 -24.49 7.72 -13.53
CA GLN A 201 -23.72 8.97 -13.53
C GLN A 201 -23.05 9.27 -14.89
N GLU A 202 -22.96 8.32 -15.81
CA GLU A 202 -22.38 8.52 -17.14
C GLU A 202 -23.18 9.52 -18.00
N SER A 203 -24.50 9.61 -17.79
CA SER A 203 -25.42 10.44 -18.58
C SER A 203 -25.44 11.93 -18.18
N ASN A 204 -24.67 12.33 -17.17
CA ASN A 204 -24.69 13.68 -16.62
C ASN A 204 -23.44 14.55 -16.95
N ILE A 205 -22.66 14.15 -17.95
CA ILE A 205 -21.45 14.89 -18.41
C ILE A 205 -21.68 15.45 -19.82
#